data_2c281c28a9b63c4c7cda64215f3588ee
#
_entry.id   2c281c28a9b63c4c7cda64215f3588ee
#
_cell.length_a   1.000
_cell.length_b   1.000
_cell.length_c   1.000
_cell.angle_alpha   90.00
_cell.angle_beta   90.00
_cell.angle_gamma   90.00
#
_symmetry.space_group_name_H-M   'P 1'
#
loop_
_entity.id
_entity.type
_entity.pdbx_description
1 polymer ?
#
loop_
_entity_poly.entity_id
_entity_poly.type
_entity_poly.pdbx_seq_one_letter_code
_entity_poly.pdbx_strand_id
1 'polypeptide(L)'
;MQWNLADSFTVGDMYYESIIASTNPNRVAFFASTINPPHGSTINGTNKHMGGPVLNNNGHDGCFVTAELTPLSCRPLRWKTVPEYFQESGISWQVYQDEDNFGDDPLDHFEQYEKAAKHKSELAKRGTSYVGLDKFYEDARNGNLPEVSYIVAPENLSEHPPFKPMDGSWIQKKVADAVMEGKAWDSTAIIYSYDETGGWADHVMAPHPPRSEKGEWIEDPFLKFKGVQPIGPGYRLPFYIVSPWTRGGNVFTEHAAHESQIMFLERWAEAHGKSFYAKEVPLWRRAQLSDLVKAFDFSKEDTS
;
A
#
# COMPACT_ATOMS: atom_id res chain seq x y z
N MET A 1 -13.50 -4.44 -17.93
CA MET A 1 -12.83 -3.20 -17.50
C MET A 1 -11.34 -3.42 -17.30
N GLN A 2 -10.90 -4.26 -16.37
CA GLN A 2 -9.48 -4.54 -16.09
C GLN A 2 -8.68 -4.94 -17.33
N TRP A 3 -9.21 -5.85 -18.19
CA TRP A 3 -8.58 -6.20 -19.45
C TRP A 3 -8.36 -5.00 -20.38
N ASN A 4 -9.33 -4.08 -20.46
CA ASN A 4 -9.17 -2.88 -21.28
C ASN A 4 -8.08 -1.94 -20.77
N LEU A 5 -7.94 -1.82 -19.43
CA LEU A 5 -6.83 -1.07 -18.83
C LEU A 5 -5.49 -1.74 -19.13
N ALA A 6 -5.42 -3.07 -18.97
CA ALA A 6 -4.24 -3.85 -19.28
C ALA A 6 -3.80 -3.73 -20.74
N ASP A 7 -4.75 -3.79 -21.67
CA ASP A 7 -4.48 -3.65 -23.11
C ASP A 7 -4.07 -2.23 -23.53
N SER A 8 -4.45 -1.23 -22.73
CA SER A 8 -4.23 0.18 -23.08
C SER A 8 -3.05 0.82 -22.34
N PHE A 9 -2.68 0.30 -21.17
CA PHE A 9 -1.69 0.88 -20.29
C PHE A 9 -0.63 -0.14 -19.87
N THR A 10 0.19 0.18 -18.88
CA THR A 10 1.26 -0.72 -18.39
C THR A 10 0.77 -1.65 -17.30
N VAL A 11 0.98 -2.95 -17.48
CA VAL A 11 0.74 -4.01 -16.49
C VAL A 11 2.07 -4.40 -15.85
N GLY A 12 2.09 -4.60 -14.54
CA GLY A 12 3.23 -5.21 -13.84
C GLY A 12 2.98 -6.71 -13.62
N ASP A 13 3.74 -7.56 -14.29
CA ASP A 13 3.61 -9.02 -14.17
C ASP A 13 4.46 -9.64 -13.05
N MET A 14 5.30 -8.83 -12.40
CA MET A 14 6.15 -9.20 -11.29
C MET A 14 5.92 -8.29 -10.07
N TYR A 15 4.66 -7.91 -9.84
CA TYR A 15 4.27 -7.17 -8.63
C TYR A 15 3.75 -8.17 -7.58
N TYR A 16 4.33 -8.14 -6.38
CA TYR A 16 4.09 -9.10 -5.31
C TYR A 16 3.39 -8.46 -4.11
N GLU A 17 2.62 -9.24 -3.37
CA GLU A 17 2.24 -8.85 -2.01
C GLU A 17 3.51 -8.67 -1.16
N SER A 18 3.53 -7.69 -0.29
CA SER A 18 4.70 -7.42 0.54
C SER A 18 4.90 -8.44 1.64
N ILE A 19 3.80 -8.97 2.14
CA ILE A 19 3.77 -9.89 3.28
C ILE A 19 2.94 -11.12 2.92
N ILE A 20 3.42 -12.31 3.23
CA ILE A 20 2.68 -13.58 3.06
C ILE A 20 1.59 -13.65 4.15
N ALA A 21 0.59 -12.80 4.01
CA ALA A 21 -0.48 -12.65 4.99
C ALA A 21 -1.69 -11.96 4.34
N SER A 22 -2.71 -11.70 5.16
CA SER A 22 -3.97 -11.07 4.75
C SER A 22 -3.88 -9.54 4.63
N THR A 23 -5.03 -8.87 4.58
CA THR A 23 -5.24 -7.43 4.34
C THR A 23 -4.40 -6.50 5.22
N ASN A 24 -4.56 -6.56 6.56
CA ASN A 24 -3.91 -5.59 7.44
C ASN A 24 -2.38 -5.60 7.36
N PRO A 25 -1.68 -6.74 7.35
CA PRO A 25 -0.24 -6.77 7.16
C PRO A 25 0.22 -6.06 5.88
N ASN A 26 -0.43 -6.34 4.77
CA ASN A 26 -0.07 -5.76 3.47
C ASN A 26 -0.40 -4.27 3.39
N ARG A 27 -1.55 -3.84 3.89
CA ARG A 27 -1.90 -2.41 3.96
C ARG A 27 -1.00 -1.64 4.91
N VAL A 28 -0.60 -2.22 6.04
CA VAL A 28 0.40 -1.64 6.94
C VAL A 28 1.76 -1.51 6.24
N ALA A 29 2.20 -2.50 5.48
CA ALA A 29 3.42 -2.40 4.68
C ALA A 29 3.31 -1.27 3.64
N PHE A 30 2.18 -1.15 2.96
CA PHE A 30 1.92 -0.12 1.96
C PHE A 30 1.92 1.31 2.55
N PHE A 31 1.28 1.52 3.69
CA PHE A 31 1.18 2.85 4.30
C PHE A 31 2.33 3.19 5.26
N ALA A 32 3.11 2.21 5.70
CA ALA A 32 4.13 2.40 6.73
C ALA A 32 5.42 1.59 6.50
N SER A 33 5.63 1.13 5.27
CA SER A 33 6.89 0.58 4.75
C SER A 33 7.30 -0.80 5.27
N THR A 34 6.76 -1.25 6.39
CA THR A 34 7.09 -2.53 7.03
C THR A 34 6.02 -2.91 8.03
N ILE A 35 5.96 -4.17 8.38
CA ILE A 35 5.15 -4.69 9.48
C ILE A 35 5.95 -4.92 10.77
N ASN A 36 7.27 -4.82 10.69
CA ASN A 36 8.18 -5.16 11.78
C ASN A 36 9.44 -4.27 11.74
N PRO A 37 9.34 -3.00 12.13
CA PRO A 37 10.46 -2.06 12.01
C PRO A 37 11.69 -2.56 12.80
N PRO A 38 12.90 -2.46 12.24
CA PRO A 38 14.13 -3.03 12.82
C PRO A 38 14.62 -2.34 14.09
N HIS A 39 14.02 -1.21 14.45
CA HIS A 39 14.44 -0.37 15.57
C HIS A 39 13.54 -0.61 16.80
N GLY A 40 13.79 -1.66 17.52
CA GLY A 40 13.11 -1.95 18.78
C GLY A 40 13.65 -3.20 19.43
N SER A 41 13.41 -3.34 20.73
CA SER A 41 13.76 -4.56 21.46
C SER A 41 12.95 -5.74 20.92
N THR A 42 13.59 -6.59 20.15
CA THR A 42 12.96 -7.83 19.66
C THR A 42 13.10 -8.91 20.72
N ILE A 43 12.01 -9.40 21.22
CA ILE A 43 11.97 -10.67 21.95
C ILE A 43 11.43 -11.70 20.96
N ASN A 44 12.22 -12.69 20.61
CA ASN A 44 11.87 -13.73 19.61
C ASN A 44 11.37 -13.18 18.27
N GLY A 45 12.01 -12.12 17.76
CA GLY A 45 11.61 -11.48 16.49
C GLY A 45 10.44 -10.50 16.59
N THR A 46 9.83 -10.32 17.75
CA THR A 46 8.70 -9.40 17.95
C THR A 46 9.15 -8.06 18.51
N ASN A 47 8.70 -6.97 17.93
CA ASN A 47 8.91 -5.62 18.42
C ASN A 47 7.68 -5.12 19.19
N LYS A 48 7.52 -5.59 20.42
CA LYS A 48 6.36 -5.26 21.28
C LYS A 48 6.17 -3.77 21.52
N HIS A 49 7.26 -2.99 21.59
CA HIS A 49 7.18 -1.55 21.86
C HIS A 49 6.60 -0.77 20.67
N MET A 50 6.85 -1.25 19.46
CA MET A 50 6.33 -0.64 18.24
C MET A 50 5.00 -1.26 17.79
N GLY A 51 4.61 -2.41 18.36
CA GLY A 51 3.38 -3.12 18.00
C GLY A 51 3.53 -4.21 16.94
N GLY A 52 4.69 -4.34 16.30
CA GLY A 52 4.98 -5.40 15.31
C GLY A 52 5.45 -6.73 15.91
N PRO A 53 5.55 -7.80 15.11
CA PRO A 53 5.11 -7.83 13.70
C PRO A 53 3.59 -7.86 13.55
N VAL A 54 3.10 -7.23 12.48
CA VAL A 54 1.69 -7.28 12.09
C VAL A 54 1.50 -8.45 11.11
N LEU A 55 0.88 -9.54 11.57
CA LEU A 55 0.77 -10.80 10.81
C LEU A 55 -0.67 -11.28 10.64
N ASN A 56 -1.63 -10.55 11.16
CA ASN A 56 -3.05 -10.88 11.06
C ASN A 56 -3.93 -9.63 11.02
N ASN A 57 -5.23 -9.83 10.82
CA ASN A 57 -6.23 -8.77 10.76
C ASN A 57 -6.76 -8.38 12.16
N ASN A 58 -5.89 -8.24 13.18
CA ASN A 58 -6.33 -7.77 14.49
C ASN A 58 -6.89 -6.33 14.39
N GLY A 59 -8.19 -6.20 14.56
CA GLY A 59 -8.92 -4.94 14.52
C GLY A 59 -9.12 -4.27 15.88
N HIS A 60 -8.58 -4.82 16.97
CA HIS A 60 -8.82 -4.35 18.34
C HIS A 60 -7.54 -3.82 18.98
N ASP A 61 -7.70 -2.91 19.94
CA ASP A 61 -6.59 -2.48 20.80
C ASP A 61 -5.97 -3.64 21.57
N GLY A 62 -4.65 -3.54 21.81
CA GLY A 62 -3.89 -4.59 22.42
C GLY A 62 -3.31 -5.58 21.40
N CYS A 63 -2.83 -6.71 21.89
CA CYS A 63 -2.15 -7.71 21.08
C CYS A 63 -3.08 -8.87 20.74
N PHE A 64 -2.97 -9.36 19.52
CA PHE A 64 -3.39 -10.72 19.23
C PHE A 64 -2.39 -11.68 19.89
N VAL A 65 -2.88 -12.68 20.60
CA VAL A 65 -2.06 -13.65 21.32
C VAL A 65 -2.33 -15.03 20.76
N THR A 66 -1.27 -15.69 20.29
CA THR A 66 -1.36 -17.07 19.81
C THR A 66 -1.56 -18.07 20.97
N ALA A 67 -1.84 -19.32 20.63
CA ALA A 67 -1.96 -20.39 21.63
C ALA A 67 -0.69 -20.56 22.49
N GLU A 68 0.47 -20.18 21.95
CA GLU A 68 1.77 -20.21 22.63
C GLU A 68 2.09 -18.89 23.35
N LEU A 69 1.09 -18.01 23.52
CA LEU A 69 1.19 -16.73 24.19
C LEU A 69 2.18 -15.75 23.51
N THR A 70 2.43 -15.91 22.21
CA THR A 70 3.22 -14.97 21.43
C THR A 70 2.37 -13.77 21.03
N PRO A 71 2.67 -12.56 21.51
CA PRO A 71 1.92 -11.38 21.14
C PRO A 71 2.30 -10.90 19.73
N LEU A 72 1.29 -10.65 18.91
CA LEU A 72 1.41 -10.15 17.54
C LEU A 72 0.45 -8.98 17.32
N SER A 73 0.71 -8.19 16.28
CA SER A 73 -0.23 -7.15 15.83
C SER A 73 -0.74 -6.30 16.99
N CYS A 74 0.18 -5.81 17.82
CA CYS A 74 -0.17 -5.08 19.05
C CYS A 74 -0.53 -3.63 18.72
N ARG A 75 -1.80 -3.29 18.73
CA ARG A 75 -2.28 -1.92 18.56
C ARG A 75 -2.20 -1.12 19.86
N PRO A 76 -1.93 0.20 19.77
CA PRO A 76 -1.59 0.96 18.58
C PRO A 76 -0.15 0.72 18.09
N LEU A 77 0.03 0.79 16.77
CA LEU A 77 1.33 0.76 16.13
C LEU A 77 2.06 2.11 16.32
N ARG A 78 3.41 2.11 16.33
CA ARG A 78 4.17 3.29 16.79
C ARG A 78 5.35 3.69 15.92
N TRP A 79 5.45 3.22 14.69
CA TRP A 79 6.46 3.73 13.76
C TRP A 79 5.87 4.71 12.77
N LYS A 80 6.72 5.40 12.04
CA LYS A 80 6.32 6.48 11.15
C LYS A 80 5.66 5.93 9.89
N THR A 81 4.57 6.54 9.49
CA THR A 81 3.84 6.23 8.27
C THR A 81 4.32 7.09 7.10
N VAL A 82 4.05 6.63 5.88
CA VAL A 82 4.41 7.35 4.64
C VAL A 82 3.71 8.71 4.55
N PRO A 83 2.41 8.85 4.88
CA PRO A 83 1.76 10.17 4.88
C PRO A 83 2.35 11.18 5.87
N GLU A 84 2.97 10.73 6.96
CA GLU A 84 3.70 11.65 7.85
C GLU A 84 4.95 12.25 7.17
N TYR A 85 5.63 11.46 6.32
CA TYR A 85 6.72 11.97 5.49
C TYR A 85 6.22 13.01 4.49
N PHE A 86 5.06 12.79 3.87
CA PHE A 86 4.43 13.78 2.99
C PHE A 86 4.15 15.07 3.74
N GLN A 87 3.53 14.97 4.91
CA GLN A 87 3.21 16.13 5.76
C GLN A 87 4.45 16.96 6.09
N GLU A 88 5.56 16.30 6.44
CA GLU A 88 6.82 16.97 6.78
C GLU A 88 7.51 17.60 5.57
N SER A 89 7.36 16.98 4.40
CA SER A 89 8.00 17.45 3.15
C SER A 89 7.14 18.46 2.37
N GLY A 90 5.97 18.84 2.91
CA GLY A 90 5.06 19.76 2.25
C GLY A 90 4.42 19.19 0.99
N ILE A 91 4.30 17.87 0.89
CA ILE A 91 3.53 17.18 -0.14
C ILE A 91 2.08 17.14 0.32
N SER A 92 1.18 17.63 -0.52
CA SER A 92 -0.27 17.57 -0.24
C SER A 92 -0.78 16.14 -0.47
N TRP A 93 -1.61 15.66 0.45
CA TRP A 93 -2.13 14.29 0.38
C TRP A 93 -3.49 14.15 1.04
N GLN A 94 -4.24 13.12 0.67
CA GLN A 94 -5.55 12.78 1.24
C GLN A 94 -5.85 11.29 1.06
N VAL A 95 -6.48 10.68 2.06
CA VAL A 95 -7.18 9.39 1.91
C VAL A 95 -8.65 9.68 1.63
N TYR A 96 -9.15 9.19 0.50
CA TYR A 96 -10.55 9.27 0.10
C TYR A 96 -11.23 7.94 0.42
N GLN A 97 -12.17 7.98 1.32
CA GLN A 97 -12.89 6.81 1.81
C GLN A 97 -14.27 7.17 2.33
N ASP A 98 -15.19 6.24 2.22
CA ASP A 98 -16.52 6.30 2.84
C ASP A 98 -16.50 5.65 4.23
N GLU A 99 -17.58 5.78 5.02
CA GLU A 99 -17.66 5.23 6.38
C GLU A 99 -17.63 3.70 6.40
N ASP A 100 -18.10 3.05 5.34
CA ASP A 100 -18.14 1.60 5.16
C ASP A 100 -16.88 1.01 4.51
N ASN A 101 -15.72 1.58 4.81
CA ASN A 101 -14.41 1.24 4.22
C ASN A 101 -13.87 -0.16 4.57
N PHE A 102 -14.65 -1.07 5.11
CA PHE A 102 -14.31 -2.42 5.54
C PHE A 102 -13.24 -2.50 6.64
N GLY A 103 -12.90 -1.37 7.29
CA GLY A 103 -11.78 -1.28 8.23
C GLY A 103 -10.41 -1.33 7.54
N ASP A 104 -10.37 -1.01 6.26
CA ASP A 104 -9.23 -1.15 5.37
C ASP A 104 -8.29 0.06 5.38
N ASP A 105 -8.55 1.06 6.22
CA ASP A 105 -7.61 2.16 6.46
C ASP A 105 -6.65 1.80 7.60
N PRO A 106 -5.39 1.41 7.31
CA PRO A 106 -4.47 0.98 8.35
C PRO A 106 -3.91 2.14 9.18
N LEU A 107 -4.16 3.39 8.79
CA LEU A 107 -3.66 4.57 9.53
C LEU A 107 -4.33 4.70 10.89
N ASP A 108 -5.56 4.24 11.05
CA ASP A 108 -6.26 4.23 12.34
C ASP A 108 -5.65 3.24 13.35
N HIS A 109 -4.76 2.34 12.90
CA HIS A 109 -4.01 1.43 13.75
C HIS A 109 -2.83 2.10 14.47
N PHE A 110 -2.47 3.33 14.08
CA PHE A 110 -1.28 4.01 14.56
C PHE A 110 -1.58 5.05 15.65
N GLU A 111 -0.79 5.02 16.72
CA GLU A 111 -0.93 5.90 17.90
C GLU A 111 -0.99 7.40 17.53
N GLN A 112 -0.20 7.83 16.53
CA GLN A 112 -0.18 9.22 16.07
C GLN A 112 -1.50 9.66 15.43
N TYR A 113 -2.20 8.76 14.75
CA TYR A 113 -3.53 9.06 14.18
C TYR A 113 -4.63 9.07 15.23
N GLU A 114 -4.58 8.15 16.22
CA GLU A 114 -5.49 8.20 17.37
C GLU A 114 -5.35 9.53 18.14
N LYS A 115 -4.11 9.99 18.37
CA LYS A 115 -3.83 11.28 19.01
C LYS A 115 -4.30 12.44 18.13
N ALA A 116 -4.02 12.36 16.84
CA ALA A 116 -4.43 13.37 15.85
C ALA A 116 -5.95 13.53 15.79
N ALA A 117 -6.70 12.43 15.85
CA ALA A 117 -8.17 12.44 15.86
C ALA A 117 -8.72 13.15 17.10
N LYS A 118 -8.16 12.86 18.30
CA LYS A 118 -8.54 13.53 19.56
C LYS A 118 -8.34 15.03 19.50
N HIS A 119 -7.33 15.50 18.79
CA HIS A 119 -7.00 16.94 18.62
C HIS A 119 -7.57 17.55 17.33
N LYS A 120 -8.29 16.80 16.52
CA LYS A 120 -8.84 17.20 15.20
C LYS A 120 -7.77 17.83 14.30
N SER A 121 -6.55 17.28 14.32
CA SER A 121 -5.43 17.81 13.56
C SER A 121 -5.52 17.47 12.06
N GLU A 122 -4.71 18.16 11.24
CA GLU A 122 -4.66 17.93 9.79
C GLU A 122 -4.27 16.48 9.44
N LEU A 123 -3.44 15.83 10.25
CA LEU A 123 -3.06 14.43 10.04
C LEU A 123 -4.28 13.51 10.05
N ALA A 124 -5.18 13.66 11.03
CA ALA A 124 -6.40 12.87 11.11
C ALA A 124 -7.41 13.26 10.02
N LYS A 125 -7.54 14.56 9.73
CA LYS A 125 -8.46 15.02 8.68
C LYS A 125 -8.10 14.45 7.32
N ARG A 126 -6.81 14.29 7.04
CA ARG A 126 -6.33 13.75 5.77
C ARG A 126 -6.26 12.22 5.75
N GLY A 127 -5.91 11.60 6.88
CA GLY A 127 -5.65 10.17 6.94
C GLY A 127 -6.88 9.34 7.28
N THR A 128 -7.62 9.72 8.31
CA THR A 128 -8.65 8.85 8.91
C THR A 128 -10.06 9.44 8.89
N SER A 129 -10.29 10.51 8.14
CA SER A 129 -11.63 11.08 7.95
C SER A 129 -12.36 10.44 6.78
N TYR A 130 -13.68 10.34 6.90
CA TYR A 130 -14.57 9.88 5.84
C TYR A 130 -14.98 11.04 4.95
N VAL A 131 -14.07 11.46 4.05
CA VAL A 131 -14.33 12.58 3.13
C VAL A 131 -15.21 12.20 1.95
N GLY A 132 -15.39 10.90 1.73
CA GLY A 132 -16.25 10.34 0.69
C GLY A 132 -15.60 10.21 -0.68
N LEU A 133 -16.00 9.17 -1.42
CA LEU A 133 -15.55 8.97 -2.80
C LEU A 133 -16.15 9.97 -3.79
N ASP A 134 -17.34 10.51 -3.50
CA ASP A 134 -17.91 11.59 -4.32
C ASP A 134 -17.01 12.82 -4.34
N LYS A 135 -16.36 13.12 -3.22
CA LYS A 135 -15.36 14.20 -3.15
C LYS A 135 -14.15 13.91 -4.02
N PHE A 136 -13.67 12.67 -4.07
CA PHE A 136 -12.61 12.28 -4.98
C PHE A 136 -13.01 12.53 -6.45
N TYR A 137 -14.18 12.08 -6.85
CA TYR A 137 -14.65 12.26 -8.24
C TYR A 137 -14.80 13.73 -8.61
N GLU A 138 -15.28 14.57 -7.69
CA GLU A 138 -15.37 16.02 -7.89
C GLU A 138 -13.96 16.64 -8.05
N ASP A 139 -13.05 16.32 -7.14
CA ASP A 139 -11.68 16.86 -7.15
C ASP A 139 -10.91 16.42 -8.41
N ALA A 140 -11.03 15.16 -8.80
CA ALA A 140 -10.42 14.63 -10.01
C ALA A 140 -10.87 15.37 -11.27
N ARG A 141 -12.20 15.50 -11.47
CA ARG A 141 -12.76 16.22 -12.64
C ARG A 141 -12.35 17.68 -12.68
N ASN A 142 -12.23 18.32 -11.53
CA ASN A 142 -11.88 19.74 -11.44
C ASN A 142 -10.37 20.02 -11.44
N GLY A 143 -9.52 18.99 -11.37
CA GLY A 143 -8.07 19.12 -11.26
C GLY A 143 -7.63 19.63 -9.87
N ASN A 144 -8.39 19.31 -8.83
CA ASN A 144 -8.17 19.72 -7.45
C ASN A 144 -7.64 18.60 -6.55
N LEU A 145 -7.27 17.45 -7.12
CA LEU A 145 -6.65 16.38 -6.33
C LEU A 145 -5.37 16.90 -5.65
N PRO A 146 -5.10 16.49 -4.42
CA PRO A 146 -3.77 16.70 -3.85
C PRO A 146 -2.72 15.90 -4.62
N GLU A 147 -1.46 16.20 -4.36
CA GLU A 147 -0.32 15.56 -5.04
C GLU A 147 -0.31 14.04 -4.87
N VAL A 148 -0.76 13.54 -3.72
CA VAL A 148 -0.94 12.11 -3.48
C VAL A 148 -2.35 11.84 -2.96
N SER A 149 -3.08 11.00 -3.65
CA SER A 149 -4.44 10.59 -3.29
C SER A 149 -4.49 9.08 -3.08
N TYR A 150 -4.88 8.65 -1.90
CA TYR A 150 -5.19 7.25 -1.62
C TYR A 150 -6.69 7.03 -1.70
N ILE A 151 -7.11 5.93 -2.29
CA ILE A 151 -8.52 5.54 -2.38
C ILE A 151 -8.68 4.22 -1.65
N VAL A 152 -9.57 4.21 -0.66
CA VAL A 152 -9.99 2.99 0.04
C VAL A 152 -11.41 2.69 -0.41
N ALA A 153 -11.60 1.50 -1.01
CA ALA A 153 -12.89 1.09 -1.52
C ALA A 153 -13.87 0.78 -0.37
N PRO A 154 -15.18 1.03 -0.54
CA PRO A 154 -16.17 0.52 0.39
C PRO A 154 -16.26 -1.02 0.33
N GLU A 155 -16.74 -1.64 1.40
CA GLU A 155 -16.76 -3.09 1.58
C GLU A 155 -17.35 -3.84 0.37
N ASN A 156 -18.48 -3.38 -0.13
CA ASN A 156 -19.19 -4.02 -1.23
C ASN A 156 -18.52 -3.88 -2.60
N LEU A 157 -17.45 -3.08 -2.72
CA LEU A 157 -16.65 -2.86 -3.92
C LEU A 157 -15.20 -3.32 -3.75
N SER A 158 -14.88 -3.97 -2.63
CA SER A 158 -13.51 -4.37 -2.26
C SER A 158 -12.97 -5.57 -3.05
N GLU A 159 -13.84 -6.33 -3.72
CA GLU A 159 -13.53 -7.65 -4.33
C GLU A 159 -13.22 -8.75 -3.31
N HIS A 160 -13.24 -8.47 -2.02
CA HIS A 160 -13.15 -9.48 -0.98
C HIS A 160 -14.42 -10.36 -0.97
N PRO A 161 -14.34 -11.69 -0.88
CA PRO A 161 -15.52 -12.53 -0.79
C PRO A 161 -16.48 -12.10 0.34
N PRO A 162 -17.81 -12.06 0.10
CA PRO A 162 -18.54 -12.62 -1.03
C PRO A 162 -18.72 -11.69 -2.25
N PHE A 163 -18.11 -10.50 -2.25
CA PHE A 163 -18.23 -9.54 -3.33
C PHE A 163 -17.46 -10.00 -4.57
N LYS A 164 -17.89 -9.56 -5.74
CA LYS A 164 -17.37 -10.09 -7.01
C LYS A 164 -16.32 -9.16 -7.60
N PRO A 165 -15.36 -9.68 -8.39
CA PRO A 165 -14.42 -8.84 -9.15
C PRO A 165 -15.09 -7.81 -10.05
N MET A 166 -16.34 -8.04 -10.45
CA MET A 166 -17.10 -7.09 -11.26
C MET A 166 -17.52 -5.85 -10.45
N ASP A 167 -17.72 -6.00 -9.14
CA ASP A 167 -18.10 -4.90 -8.26
C ASP A 167 -16.90 -3.95 -8.06
N GLY A 168 -15.69 -4.48 -7.84
CA GLY A 168 -14.47 -3.69 -7.80
C GLY A 168 -14.08 -3.10 -9.15
N SER A 169 -14.33 -3.83 -10.27
CA SER A 169 -14.14 -3.26 -11.61
C SER A 169 -15.01 -2.02 -11.85
N TRP A 170 -16.16 -1.91 -11.20
CA TRP A 170 -17.02 -0.74 -11.33
C TRP A 170 -16.39 0.50 -10.66
N ILE A 171 -15.86 0.38 -9.43
CA ILE A 171 -15.17 1.50 -8.77
C ILE A 171 -13.90 1.87 -9.51
N GLN A 172 -13.09 0.89 -9.95
CA GLN A 172 -11.89 1.14 -10.74
C GLN A 172 -12.21 1.94 -12.00
N LYS A 173 -13.30 1.58 -12.70
CA LYS A 173 -13.76 2.35 -13.87
C LYS A 173 -14.15 3.78 -13.50
N LYS A 174 -14.91 3.97 -12.43
CA LYS A 174 -15.32 5.32 -12.00
C LYS A 174 -14.13 6.20 -11.64
N VAL A 175 -13.12 5.64 -10.98
CA VAL A 175 -11.87 6.34 -10.68
C VAL A 175 -11.14 6.71 -11.96
N ALA A 176 -10.97 5.74 -12.89
CA ALA A 176 -10.32 6.00 -14.17
C ALA A 176 -11.05 7.08 -14.97
N ASP A 177 -12.36 6.96 -15.14
CA ASP A 177 -13.17 7.93 -15.87
C ASP A 177 -13.04 9.35 -15.27
N ALA A 178 -13.14 9.47 -13.95
CA ALA A 178 -13.06 10.78 -13.28
C ALA A 178 -11.69 11.46 -13.47
N VAL A 179 -10.61 10.69 -13.47
CA VAL A 179 -9.24 11.21 -13.66
C VAL A 179 -8.97 11.47 -15.14
N MET A 180 -9.30 10.53 -16.04
CA MET A 180 -9.03 10.66 -17.47
C MET A 180 -9.86 11.77 -18.13
N GLU A 181 -11.08 12.02 -17.64
CA GLU A 181 -11.94 13.13 -18.08
C GLU A 181 -11.61 14.44 -17.31
N GLY A 182 -10.74 14.38 -16.31
CA GLY A 182 -10.40 15.47 -15.42
C GLY A 182 -9.39 16.45 -16.04
N LYS A 183 -9.36 17.67 -15.47
CA LYS A 183 -8.52 18.78 -15.99
C LYS A 183 -7.02 18.56 -15.81
N ALA A 184 -6.59 17.59 -14.99
CA ALA A 184 -5.19 17.30 -14.70
C ALA A 184 -4.75 15.92 -15.22
N TRP A 185 -5.48 15.35 -16.20
CA TRP A 185 -5.14 14.04 -16.74
C TRP A 185 -3.73 13.97 -17.30
N ASP A 186 -3.27 14.98 -18.01
CA ASP A 186 -1.93 15.10 -18.61
C ASP A 186 -0.78 14.95 -17.60
N SER A 187 -1.05 15.19 -16.33
CA SER A 187 -0.07 15.16 -15.23
C SER A 187 -0.41 14.19 -14.11
N THR A 188 -1.32 13.24 -14.37
CA THR A 188 -1.79 12.28 -13.36
C THR A 188 -1.42 10.84 -13.71
N ALA A 189 -1.08 10.07 -12.69
CA ALA A 189 -0.96 8.62 -12.78
C ALA A 189 -1.86 7.96 -11.74
N ILE A 190 -2.60 6.93 -12.15
CA ILE A 190 -3.36 6.06 -11.25
C ILE A 190 -2.59 4.75 -11.14
N ILE A 191 -2.33 4.30 -9.94
CA ILE A 191 -1.75 3.00 -9.66
C ILE A 191 -2.84 2.12 -9.05
N TYR A 192 -3.19 1.05 -9.74
CA TYR A 192 -4.06 0.01 -9.22
C TYR A 192 -3.22 -1.15 -8.71
N SER A 193 -3.32 -1.44 -7.44
CA SER A 193 -2.70 -2.59 -6.79
C SER A 193 -3.66 -3.23 -5.81
N TYR A 194 -3.69 -4.56 -5.81
CA TYR A 194 -4.39 -5.30 -4.77
C TYR A 194 -3.47 -5.39 -3.54
N ASP A 195 -4.05 -5.50 -2.38
CA ASP A 195 -3.30 -5.58 -1.11
C ASP A 195 -2.70 -6.97 -0.89
N GLU A 196 -3.47 -8.03 -1.17
CA GLU A 196 -3.06 -9.42 -0.99
C GLU A 196 -3.74 -10.33 -2.04
N THR A 197 -3.47 -11.62 -1.99
CA THR A 197 -3.83 -12.58 -3.04
C THR A 197 -5.28 -13.08 -2.99
N GLY A 198 -6.07 -12.74 -1.98
CA GLY A 198 -7.40 -13.30 -1.79
C GLY A 198 -7.41 -14.81 -1.51
N GLY A 199 -6.27 -15.39 -1.11
CA GLY A 199 -6.12 -16.82 -0.90
C GLY A 199 -5.80 -17.64 -2.17
N TRP A 200 -5.58 -16.98 -3.31
CA TRP A 200 -5.17 -17.64 -4.55
C TRP A 200 -3.66 -17.93 -4.53
N ALA A 201 -3.28 -19.10 -5.00
CA ALA A 201 -1.89 -19.48 -5.14
C ALA A 201 -1.30 -19.02 -6.49
N ASP A 202 0.03 -18.86 -6.52
CA ASP A 202 0.81 -18.59 -7.72
C ASP A 202 2.00 -19.58 -7.78
N HIS A 203 2.64 -19.66 -8.93
CA HIS A 203 3.77 -20.55 -9.20
C HIS A 203 5.08 -19.81 -9.46
N VAL A 204 5.07 -18.48 -9.41
CA VAL A 204 6.27 -17.65 -9.56
C VAL A 204 6.79 -17.30 -8.16
N MET A 205 8.05 -17.66 -7.91
CA MET A 205 8.69 -17.36 -6.64
C MET A 205 9.09 -15.88 -6.57
N ALA A 206 8.69 -15.24 -5.50
CA ALA A 206 9.17 -13.90 -5.16
C ALA A 206 10.66 -13.90 -4.75
N PRO A 207 11.34 -12.74 -4.81
CA PRO A 207 12.65 -12.59 -4.22
C PRO A 207 12.64 -12.92 -2.73
N HIS A 208 13.65 -13.66 -2.26
CA HIS A 208 13.76 -14.03 -0.85
C HIS A 208 14.83 -13.22 -0.13
N PRO A 209 14.55 -12.73 1.10
CA PRO A 209 15.54 -12.05 1.90
C PRO A 209 16.69 -13.00 2.30
N PRO A 210 17.94 -12.50 2.38
CA PRO A 210 19.02 -13.25 3.02
C PRO A 210 18.67 -13.60 4.45
N ARG A 211 19.11 -14.78 4.92
CA ARG A 211 18.85 -15.24 6.31
C ARG A 211 19.36 -14.27 7.38
N SER A 212 20.33 -13.44 7.05
CA SER A 212 20.89 -12.42 7.93
C SER A 212 20.04 -11.15 8.04
N GLU A 213 19.03 -10.99 7.18
CA GLU A 213 18.23 -9.77 7.13
C GLU A 213 17.28 -9.70 8.32
N LYS A 214 17.53 -8.75 9.19
CA LYS A 214 16.75 -8.58 10.42
C LYS A 214 15.35 -8.02 10.11
N GLY A 215 14.35 -8.60 10.76
CA GLY A 215 12.95 -8.19 10.57
C GLY A 215 12.24 -8.89 9.43
N GLU A 216 12.99 -9.53 8.50
CA GLU A 216 12.43 -10.25 7.35
C GLU A 216 12.19 -11.74 7.62
N TRP A 217 12.61 -12.24 8.78
CA TRP A 217 12.45 -13.63 9.19
C TRP A 217 11.84 -13.72 10.58
N ILE A 218 10.87 -14.62 10.74
CA ILE A 218 10.19 -14.89 12.01
C ILE A 218 10.05 -16.41 12.20
N GLU A 219 9.97 -16.84 13.45
CA GLU A 219 9.43 -18.15 13.78
C GLU A 219 7.92 -18.11 13.53
N ASP A 220 7.36 -19.18 12.97
CA ASP A 220 5.92 -19.26 12.76
C ASP A 220 5.19 -19.18 14.10
N PRO A 221 4.45 -18.11 14.39
CA PRO A 221 3.78 -17.94 15.67
C PRO A 221 2.58 -18.89 15.86
N PHE A 222 2.15 -19.55 14.79
CA PHE A 222 1.05 -20.50 14.80
C PHE A 222 1.54 -21.96 14.85
N LEU A 223 2.86 -22.16 14.93
CA LEU A 223 3.54 -23.48 15.03
C LEU A 223 3.14 -24.50 13.94
N LYS A 224 2.67 -24.03 12.81
CA LYS A 224 2.33 -24.90 11.66
C LYS A 224 3.57 -25.34 10.89
N PHE A 225 4.61 -24.50 10.88
CA PHE A 225 5.88 -24.78 10.22
C PHE A 225 7.01 -24.76 11.25
N LYS A 226 8.00 -25.61 11.05
CA LYS A 226 9.20 -25.65 11.89
C LYS A 226 10.25 -24.66 11.38
N GLY A 227 10.86 -23.93 12.30
CA GLY A 227 11.95 -23.00 12.01
C GLY A 227 11.49 -21.62 11.54
N VAL A 228 12.44 -20.86 11.08
CA VAL A 228 12.24 -19.44 10.69
C VAL A 228 11.75 -19.37 9.26
N GLN A 229 10.69 -18.60 9.03
CA GLN A 229 10.08 -18.37 7.72
C GLN A 229 10.29 -16.90 7.31
N PRO A 230 10.42 -16.59 5.99
CA PRO A 230 10.38 -15.22 5.54
C PRO A 230 8.98 -14.63 5.73
N ILE A 231 8.88 -13.35 6.04
CA ILE A 231 7.58 -12.66 6.13
C ILE A 231 7.01 -12.28 4.76
N GLY A 232 7.82 -12.23 3.76
CA GLY A 232 7.48 -11.88 2.37
C GLY A 232 8.74 -11.57 1.55
N PRO A 233 8.58 -11.07 0.33
CA PRO A 233 7.34 -10.97 -0.46
C PRO A 233 6.66 -12.31 -0.73
N GLY A 234 5.34 -12.25 -0.98
CA GLY A 234 4.53 -13.43 -1.24
C GLY A 234 4.19 -13.64 -2.71
N TYR A 235 2.94 -13.91 -3.04
CA TYR A 235 2.51 -14.17 -4.42
C TYR A 235 2.31 -12.90 -5.22
N ARG A 236 2.26 -13.05 -6.57
CA ARG A 236 2.00 -11.91 -7.46
C ARG A 236 0.55 -11.45 -7.34
N LEU A 237 0.40 -10.14 -7.48
CA LEU A 237 -0.88 -9.43 -7.45
C LEU A 237 -1.20 -8.78 -8.80
N PRO A 238 -2.46 -8.62 -9.16
CA PRO A 238 -2.83 -7.74 -10.26
C PRO A 238 -2.33 -6.31 -10.00
N PHE A 239 -1.63 -5.75 -10.99
CA PHE A 239 -1.03 -4.43 -10.90
C PHE A 239 -1.02 -3.75 -12.26
N TYR A 240 -1.49 -2.50 -12.32
CA TYR A 240 -1.39 -1.68 -13.53
C TYR A 240 -1.32 -0.19 -13.22
N ILE A 241 -0.65 0.53 -14.10
CA ILE A 241 -0.45 1.97 -14.01
C ILE A 241 -1.15 2.62 -15.20
N VAL A 242 -2.09 3.51 -14.90
CA VAL A 242 -2.90 4.24 -15.88
C VAL A 242 -2.46 5.70 -15.88
N SER A 243 -1.80 6.12 -16.96
CA SER A 243 -1.25 7.46 -17.13
C SER A 243 -1.01 7.73 -18.61
N PRO A 244 -1.00 8.99 -19.09
CA PRO A 244 -0.53 9.33 -20.43
C PRO A 244 0.87 8.81 -20.75
N TRP A 245 1.69 8.59 -19.74
CA TRP A 245 3.09 8.13 -19.82
C TRP A 245 3.25 6.60 -19.74
N THR A 246 2.13 5.85 -19.67
CA THR A 246 2.14 4.38 -19.59
C THR A 246 1.28 3.73 -20.65
N ARG A 247 0.88 4.47 -21.68
CA ARG A 247 0.08 3.99 -22.81
C ARG A 247 0.82 2.97 -23.66
N GLY A 248 0.07 2.04 -24.29
CA GLY A 248 0.54 1.16 -25.35
C GLY A 248 0.51 -0.32 -25.02
N GLY A 249 -0.16 -0.75 -23.95
CA GLY A 249 -0.27 -2.18 -23.59
C GLY A 249 1.08 -2.79 -23.22
N ASN A 250 1.89 -2.07 -22.46
CA ASN A 250 3.23 -2.52 -22.07
C ASN A 250 3.20 -3.46 -20.87
N VAL A 251 4.22 -4.30 -20.74
CA VAL A 251 4.43 -5.16 -19.58
C VAL A 251 5.71 -4.73 -18.86
N PHE A 252 5.58 -4.37 -17.60
CA PHE A 252 6.69 -4.06 -16.71
C PHE A 252 7.05 -5.31 -15.91
N THR A 253 8.30 -5.79 -16.05
CA THR A 253 8.76 -7.10 -15.58
C THR A 253 9.82 -7.03 -14.47
N GLU A 254 10.12 -5.83 -13.95
CA GLU A 254 10.99 -5.73 -12.77
C GLU A 254 10.22 -6.13 -11.51
N HIS A 255 10.91 -6.75 -10.55
CA HIS A 255 10.30 -7.12 -9.28
C HIS A 255 9.81 -5.89 -8.54
N ALA A 256 8.57 -5.88 -8.13
CA ALA A 256 7.93 -4.79 -7.40
C ALA A 256 7.01 -5.34 -6.30
N ALA A 257 6.73 -4.51 -5.30
CA ALA A 257 5.79 -4.78 -4.21
C ALA A 257 5.24 -3.44 -3.69
N HIS A 258 4.53 -3.43 -2.58
CA HIS A 258 3.96 -2.19 -2.04
C HIS A 258 5.02 -1.13 -1.74
N GLU A 259 6.21 -1.54 -1.28
CA GLU A 259 7.34 -0.63 -1.04
C GLU A 259 7.85 0.05 -2.32
N SER A 260 7.62 -0.55 -3.48
CA SER A 260 7.96 0.04 -4.79
C SER A 260 7.18 1.32 -5.05
N GLN A 261 5.91 1.39 -4.63
CA GLN A 261 5.12 2.61 -4.74
C GLN A 261 5.64 3.72 -3.82
N ILE A 262 6.14 3.36 -2.64
CA ILE A 262 6.77 4.31 -1.71
C ILE A 262 8.05 4.88 -2.34
N MET A 263 8.91 4.00 -2.89
CA MET A 263 10.14 4.42 -3.56
C MET A 263 9.86 5.25 -4.81
N PHE A 264 8.80 4.96 -5.55
CA PHE A 264 8.34 5.80 -6.65
C PHE A 264 7.98 7.21 -6.20
N LEU A 265 7.24 7.33 -5.10
CA LEU A 265 6.87 8.64 -4.54
C LEU A 265 8.09 9.41 -4.00
N GLU A 266 9.12 8.72 -3.50
CA GLU A 266 10.41 9.35 -3.16
C GLU A 266 11.08 9.97 -4.40
N ARG A 267 11.15 9.21 -5.51
CA ARG A 267 11.72 9.68 -6.78
C ARG A 267 10.91 10.81 -7.39
N TRP A 268 9.59 10.69 -7.36
CA TRP A 268 8.68 11.72 -7.83
C TRP A 268 8.85 13.02 -7.02
N ALA A 269 8.91 12.94 -5.70
CA ALA A 269 9.09 14.09 -4.83
C ALA A 269 10.42 14.80 -5.12
N GLU A 270 11.51 14.04 -5.27
CA GLU A 270 12.84 14.57 -5.63
C GLU A 270 12.78 15.36 -6.96
N ALA A 271 12.12 14.80 -7.97
CA ALA A 271 11.95 15.46 -9.27
C ALA A 271 11.14 16.77 -9.18
N HIS A 272 10.29 16.94 -8.16
CA HIS A 272 9.49 18.13 -7.90
C HIS A 272 10.11 19.09 -6.85
N GLY A 273 11.38 18.90 -6.52
CA GLY A 273 12.10 19.76 -5.57
C GLY A 273 11.66 19.58 -4.11
N LYS A 274 10.95 18.50 -3.82
CA LYS A 274 10.61 18.02 -2.48
C LYS A 274 11.41 16.76 -2.21
N SER A 275 11.64 16.42 -0.95
CA SER A 275 12.38 15.20 -0.65
C SER A 275 11.88 14.56 0.62
N PHE A 276 11.70 13.25 0.59
CA PHE A 276 11.56 12.42 1.76
C PHE A 276 12.26 11.08 1.53
N TYR A 277 12.54 10.39 2.60
CA TYR A 277 13.10 9.05 2.57
C TYR A 277 12.44 8.23 3.68
N ALA A 278 11.63 7.29 3.31
CA ALA A 278 10.94 6.39 4.23
C ALA A 278 11.94 5.34 4.75
N LYS A 279 12.63 5.69 5.83
CA LYS A 279 13.71 4.87 6.42
C LYS A 279 13.25 3.50 6.93
N GLU A 280 11.96 3.33 7.10
CA GLU A 280 11.31 2.08 7.52
C GLU A 280 11.27 1.04 6.39
N VAL A 281 11.41 1.45 5.11
CA VAL A 281 11.56 0.49 4.00
C VAL A 281 12.87 -0.26 4.19
N PRO A 282 12.85 -1.60 4.37
CA PRO A 282 14.05 -2.39 4.59
C PRO A 282 15.06 -2.25 3.45
N LEU A 283 16.34 -2.11 3.78
CA LEU A 283 17.41 -1.91 2.78
C LEU A 283 17.47 -3.03 1.76
N TRP A 284 17.21 -4.26 2.20
CA TRP A 284 17.13 -5.40 1.30
C TRP A 284 16.02 -5.21 0.25
N ARG A 285 14.81 -4.80 0.67
CA ARG A 285 13.68 -4.54 -0.24
C ARG A 285 13.99 -3.43 -1.22
N ARG A 286 14.62 -2.35 -0.77
CA ARG A 286 15.10 -1.27 -1.65
C ARG A 286 16.10 -1.74 -2.70
N ALA A 287 16.92 -2.73 -2.38
CA ALA A 287 17.92 -3.28 -3.30
C ALA A 287 17.34 -4.30 -4.30
N GLN A 288 16.24 -4.95 -3.95
CA GLN A 288 15.64 -6.02 -4.76
C GLN A 288 14.43 -5.58 -5.56
N LEU A 289 13.72 -4.56 -5.08
CA LEU A 289 12.48 -4.10 -5.69
C LEU A 289 12.74 -2.84 -6.54
N SER A 290 12.04 -2.72 -7.63
CA SER A 290 12.05 -1.55 -8.50
C SER A 290 11.37 -0.35 -7.83
N ASP A 291 11.81 0.86 -8.18
CA ASP A 291 11.16 2.13 -7.84
C ASP A 291 10.06 2.52 -8.85
N LEU A 292 9.66 1.64 -9.74
CA LEU A 292 8.62 1.80 -10.77
C LEU A 292 8.88 2.90 -11.82
N VAL A 293 9.94 3.68 -11.73
CA VAL A 293 10.18 4.78 -12.69
C VAL A 293 10.25 4.28 -14.13
N LYS A 294 10.84 3.09 -14.35
CA LYS A 294 10.95 2.47 -15.68
C LYS A 294 9.62 1.91 -16.24
N ALA A 295 8.57 1.89 -15.44
CA ALA A 295 7.23 1.54 -15.93
C ALA A 295 6.60 2.67 -16.74
N PHE A 296 7.20 3.86 -16.73
CA PHE A 296 6.76 5.05 -17.47
C PHE A 296 7.70 5.34 -18.63
N ASP A 297 7.14 5.74 -19.76
CA ASP A 297 7.89 6.34 -20.89
C ASP A 297 7.64 7.85 -20.95
N PHE A 298 8.45 8.59 -20.20
CA PHE A 298 8.35 10.06 -20.14
C PHE A 298 8.76 10.78 -21.43
N SER A 299 9.22 10.06 -22.46
CA SER A 299 9.51 10.62 -23.77
C SER A 299 8.28 10.65 -24.69
N LYS A 300 7.22 9.94 -24.33
CA LYS A 300 6.05 9.72 -25.18
C LYS A 300 4.75 9.89 -24.40
N GLU A 301 4.26 11.12 -24.37
CA GLU A 301 2.95 11.42 -23.83
C GLU A 301 1.83 10.99 -24.80
N ASP A 302 0.81 10.34 -24.27
CA ASP A 302 -0.41 9.99 -25.00
C ASP A 302 -1.64 10.21 -24.11
N THR A 303 -2.34 11.31 -24.35
CA THR A 303 -3.53 11.72 -23.58
C THR A 303 -4.84 11.22 -24.18
N SER A 304 -4.81 10.43 -25.27
CA SER A 304 -6.00 9.92 -25.97
C SER A 304 -6.90 9.00 -25.15
#